data_fc735bc489a96ecb73da6b7374d0b15c
#
_entry.id   fc735bc489a96ecb73da6b7374d0b15c
#
_cell.length_a   1.000
_cell.length_b   1.000
_cell.length_c   1.000
_cell.angle_alpha   90.00
_cell.angle_beta   90.00
_cell.angle_gamma   90.00
#
_symmetry.space_group_name_H-M   'P 1'
#
loop_
_entity.id
_entity.type
_entity.pdbx_description
1 polymer ?
#
loop_
_entity_poly.entity_id
_entity_poly.type
_entity_poly.pdbx_seq_one_letter_code
_entity_poly.pdbx_strand_id
1 'polypeptide(L)'
;MKTFEPKPWVVPQPVLIIGTYNKEGVANAMNAAWAGQWDANEIMISMGKHVTTDNLKINSEFTVAFATKKTMVAADFVGIVSAKNDPKKMEKTGWDIEKATKVNAPVFTDFPMTLECRIKEKFNESETGYYLVAEIVNILVDEKYLAEDGNPDMEKMELIVFDPIHHGYIQLGDKVGNAFSDGKALK
;
A
#
# COMPACT_ATOMS: atom_id res chain seq x y z
N MET A 1 -33.96 -2.89 7.17
CA MET A 1 -32.69 -2.44 6.55
C MET A 1 -32.90 -1.06 5.96
N LYS A 2 -31.86 -0.21 5.92
CA LYS A 2 -31.88 1.12 5.30
C LYS A 2 -31.16 1.07 3.95
N THR A 3 -31.68 1.73 2.93
CA THR A 3 -31.08 1.85 1.61
C THR A 3 -30.27 3.15 1.52
N PHE A 4 -29.16 3.09 0.81
CA PHE A 4 -28.31 4.24 0.50
C PHE A 4 -28.11 4.32 -1.01
N GLU A 5 -27.90 5.53 -1.52
CA GLU A 5 -27.41 5.74 -2.87
C GLU A 5 -26.01 5.11 -3.05
N PRO A 6 -25.64 4.73 -4.29
CA PRO A 6 -24.32 4.15 -4.56
C PRO A 6 -23.17 5.02 -4.02
N LYS A 7 -22.24 4.41 -3.29
CA LYS A 7 -21.06 5.02 -2.67
C LYS A 7 -19.86 4.10 -2.86
N PRO A 8 -18.63 4.61 -2.82
CA PRO A 8 -17.42 3.78 -2.89
C PRO A 8 -17.13 3.09 -1.54
N TRP A 9 -18.11 2.37 -1.00
CA TRP A 9 -18.07 1.77 0.33
C TRP A 9 -17.72 0.29 0.30
N VAL A 10 -16.73 -0.08 -0.48
CA VAL A 10 -16.13 -1.41 -0.38
C VAL A 10 -15.19 -1.42 0.83
N VAL A 11 -15.49 -2.23 1.81
CA VAL A 11 -14.75 -2.29 3.09
C VAL A 11 -14.34 -3.73 3.40
N PRO A 12 -13.20 -3.91 4.10
CA PRO A 12 -12.21 -2.90 4.48
C PRO A 12 -11.33 -2.48 3.29
N GLN A 13 -10.82 -1.24 3.28
CA GLN A 13 -9.85 -0.80 2.28
C GLN A 13 -8.45 -0.76 2.90
N PRO A 14 -7.41 -1.26 2.20
CA PRO A 14 -6.04 -1.19 2.71
C PRO A 14 -5.55 0.26 2.76
N VAL A 15 -4.51 0.50 3.57
CA VAL A 15 -3.76 1.75 3.55
C VAL A 15 -2.36 1.43 3.04
N LEU A 16 -2.13 1.69 1.76
CA LEU A 16 -0.90 1.33 1.05
C LEU A 16 -0.05 2.56 0.77
N ILE A 17 1.25 2.45 0.99
CA ILE A 17 2.23 3.48 0.67
C ILE A 17 3.01 3.06 -0.57
N ILE A 18 2.82 3.80 -1.65
CA ILE A 18 3.47 3.55 -2.92
C ILE A 18 4.75 4.36 -3.00
N GLY A 19 5.90 3.69 -3.00
CA GLY A 19 7.22 4.28 -3.10
C GLY A 19 7.77 4.30 -4.52
N THR A 20 8.26 5.44 -4.99
CA THR A 20 8.87 5.59 -6.32
C THR A 20 10.08 6.51 -6.27
N TYR A 21 11.04 6.35 -7.19
CA TYR A 21 12.05 7.36 -7.47
C TYR A 21 11.64 8.25 -8.64
N ASN A 22 12.02 9.53 -8.59
CA ASN A 22 11.98 10.40 -9.75
C ASN A 22 13.24 10.15 -10.65
N LYS A 23 13.36 10.91 -11.74
CA LYS A 23 14.49 10.79 -12.68
C LYS A 23 15.86 11.13 -12.06
N GLU A 24 15.88 11.90 -10.98
CA GLU A 24 17.08 12.27 -10.23
C GLU A 24 17.40 11.27 -9.09
N GLY A 25 16.61 10.22 -8.92
CA GLY A 25 16.76 9.23 -7.85
C GLY A 25 16.25 9.72 -6.48
N VAL A 26 15.44 10.78 -6.45
CA VAL A 26 14.83 11.28 -5.21
C VAL A 26 13.57 10.46 -4.92
N ALA A 27 13.47 9.96 -3.69
CA ALA A 27 12.32 9.18 -3.25
C ALA A 27 11.05 10.02 -3.11
N ASN A 28 9.92 9.43 -3.45
CA ASN A 28 8.60 9.98 -3.19
C ASN A 28 7.66 8.87 -2.75
N ALA A 29 6.68 9.20 -1.92
CA ALA A 29 5.61 8.33 -1.47
C ALA A 29 4.24 8.95 -1.71
N MET A 30 3.23 8.10 -1.96
CA MET A 30 1.81 8.46 -1.89
C MET A 30 1.02 7.39 -1.15
N ASN A 31 -0.14 7.77 -0.61
CA ASN A 31 -1.11 6.83 -0.03
C ASN A 31 -2.09 6.36 -1.12
N ALA A 32 -2.44 5.06 -1.10
CA ALA A 32 -3.45 4.47 -1.95
C ALA A 32 -4.32 3.50 -1.14
N ALA A 33 -5.63 3.51 -1.40
CA ALA A 33 -6.59 2.61 -0.75
C ALA A 33 -7.33 1.70 -1.74
N TRP A 34 -7.45 2.12 -3.01
CA TRP A 34 -8.17 1.34 -4.02
C TRP A 34 -7.22 0.37 -4.71
N ALA A 35 -6.94 -0.72 -4.01
CA ALA A 35 -6.03 -1.77 -4.47
C ALA A 35 -6.43 -3.13 -3.89
N GLY A 36 -5.95 -4.20 -4.52
CA GLY A 36 -6.16 -5.56 -4.04
C GLY A 36 -5.36 -6.59 -4.83
N GLN A 37 -5.38 -7.82 -4.34
CA GLN A 37 -4.83 -8.97 -5.04
C GLN A 37 -5.54 -9.12 -6.39
N TRP A 38 -4.76 -9.24 -7.47
CA TRP A 38 -5.28 -9.45 -8.82
C TRP A 38 -5.17 -10.91 -9.24
N ASP A 39 -3.99 -11.49 -9.08
CA ASP A 39 -3.72 -12.91 -9.32
C ASP A 39 -2.68 -13.40 -8.29
N ALA A 40 -2.19 -14.61 -8.39
CA ALA A 40 -1.33 -15.30 -7.40
C ALA A 40 -0.14 -14.43 -6.92
N ASN A 41 0.51 -13.71 -7.81
CA ASN A 41 1.61 -12.80 -7.51
C ASN A 41 1.42 -11.41 -8.15
N GLU A 42 0.17 -10.95 -8.30
CA GLU A 42 -0.15 -9.68 -8.93
C GLU A 42 -1.05 -8.82 -8.05
N ILE A 43 -0.80 -7.53 -8.05
CA ILE A 43 -1.61 -6.52 -7.38
C ILE A 43 -2.21 -5.56 -8.43
N MET A 44 -3.49 -5.21 -8.25
CA MET A 44 -4.14 -4.14 -9.01
C MET A 44 -4.26 -2.90 -8.13
N ILE A 45 -3.95 -1.73 -8.70
CA ILE A 45 -4.07 -0.44 -8.01
C ILE A 45 -4.76 0.57 -8.94
N SER A 46 -5.78 1.25 -8.41
CA SER A 46 -6.36 2.43 -9.02
C SER A 46 -5.55 3.66 -8.60
N MET A 47 -4.99 4.37 -9.54
CA MET A 47 -4.11 5.52 -9.27
C MET A 47 -4.64 6.80 -9.91
N GLY A 48 -4.83 7.83 -9.08
CA GLY A 48 -5.05 9.18 -9.55
C GLY A 48 -3.76 9.80 -10.13
N LYS A 49 -3.88 11.00 -10.70
CA LYS A 49 -2.76 11.74 -11.26
C LYS A 49 -1.95 12.43 -10.16
N HIS A 50 -0.77 11.92 -9.88
CA HIS A 50 0.14 12.37 -8.83
C HIS A 50 1.60 12.39 -9.31
N VAL A 51 2.52 12.93 -8.50
CA VAL A 51 3.97 12.82 -8.75
C VAL A 51 4.39 11.36 -8.91
N THR A 52 3.82 10.46 -8.12
CA THR A 52 4.07 9.02 -8.20
C THR A 52 3.72 8.45 -9.58
N THR A 53 2.57 8.83 -10.17
CA THR A 53 2.20 8.37 -11.52
C THR A 53 3.08 8.99 -12.60
N ASP A 54 3.60 10.22 -12.39
CA ASP A 54 4.59 10.82 -13.29
C ASP A 54 5.93 10.05 -13.21
N ASN A 55 6.38 9.66 -12.02
CA ASN A 55 7.56 8.82 -11.82
C ASN A 55 7.42 7.45 -12.50
N LEU A 56 6.23 6.82 -12.40
CA LEU A 56 5.93 5.52 -13.03
C LEU A 56 5.84 5.55 -14.56
N LYS A 57 5.87 6.72 -15.19
CA LYS A 57 6.07 6.86 -16.65
C LYS A 57 7.54 6.72 -17.03
N ILE A 58 8.46 7.05 -16.12
CA ILE A 58 9.91 7.03 -16.31
C ILE A 58 10.46 5.66 -15.93
N ASN A 59 10.00 5.13 -14.80
CA ASN A 59 10.43 3.86 -14.24
C ASN A 59 9.19 3.05 -13.81
N SER A 60 8.94 1.90 -14.44
CA SER A 60 7.78 1.03 -14.15
C SER A 60 7.91 0.21 -12.86
N GLU A 61 8.86 0.53 -11.99
CA GLU A 61 9.13 -0.19 -10.76
C GLU A 61 8.78 0.67 -9.55
N PHE A 62 8.24 0.03 -8.51
CA PHE A 62 7.78 0.71 -7.30
C PHE A 62 7.71 -0.26 -6.12
N THR A 63 7.53 0.28 -4.93
CA THR A 63 7.25 -0.50 -3.73
C THR A 63 5.85 -0.21 -3.20
N VAL A 64 5.30 -1.18 -2.46
CA VAL A 64 4.02 -1.08 -1.77
C VAL A 64 4.24 -1.49 -0.32
N ALA A 65 4.23 -0.53 0.61
CA ALA A 65 4.31 -0.79 2.04
C ALA A 65 2.92 -0.72 2.69
N PHE A 66 2.72 -1.47 3.77
CA PHE A 66 1.45 -1.54 4.50
C PHE A 66 1.50 -0.65 5.73
N ALA A 67 0.60 0.34 5.80
CA ALA A 67 0.56 1.28 6.90
C ALA A 67 0.08 0.61 8.21
N THR A 68 0.65 1.10 9.31
CA THR A 68 0.40 0.61 10.65
C THR A 68 -0.16 1.74 11.53
N LYS A 69 -0.65 1.39 12.70
CA LYS A 69 -1.00 2.37 13.74
C LYS A 69 0.14 3.36 14.03
N LYS A 70 1.39 2.87 14.06
CA LYS A 70 2.59 3.70 14.33
C LYS A 70 2.87 4.68 13.19
N THR A 71 2.70 4.25 11.94
CA THR A 71 3.04 5.06 10.75
C THR A 71 1.86 5.92 10.25
N MET A 72 0.66 5.80 10.85
CA MET A 72 -0.59 6.38 10.36
C MET A 72 -0.50 7.87 10.03
N VAL A 73 0.04 8.70 10.92
CA VAL A 73 0.09 10.17 10.72
C VAL A 73 0.93 10.53 9.49
N ALA A 74 2.11 9.95 9.33
CA ALA A 74 2.96 10.19 8.17
C ALA A 74 2.39 9.54 6.89
N ALA A 75 1.70 8.39 7.01
CA ALA A 75 0.99 7.74 5.92
C ALA A 75 -0.16 8.61 5.39
N ASP A 76 -0.92 9.26 6.26
CA ASP A 76 -1.94 10.23 5.88
C ASP A 76 -1.32 11.47 5.22
N PHE A 77 -0.27 12.02 5.84
CA PHE A 77 0.46 13.18 5.34
C PHE A 77 0.94 13.00 3.89
N VAL A 78 1.50 11.84 3.53
CA VAL A 78 1.96 11.62 2.14
C VAL A 78 0.80 11.47 1.16
N GLY A 79 -0.41 11.21 1.63
CA GLY A 79 -1.63 11.19 0.82
C GLY A 79 -2.17 12.60 0.50
N ILE A 80 -2.06 13.54 1.44
CA ILE A 80 -2.64 14.88 1.32
C ILE A 80 -1.66 15.93 0.79
N VAL A 81 -0.34 15.68 0.84
CA VAL A 81 0.70 16.61 0.40
C VAL A 81 1.36 16.14 -0.88
N SER A 82 1.42 17.00 -1.89
CA SER A 82 2.15 16.75 -3.14
C SER A 82 3.61 17.19 -3.04
N ALA A 83 4.55 16.37 -3.50
CA ALA A 83 5.96 16.76 -3.62
C ALA A 83 6.21 17.91 -4.60
N LYS A 84 5.25 18.25 -5.48
CA LYS A 84 5.28 19.46 -6.31
C LYS A 84 5.16 20.74 -5.47
N ASN A 85 4.38 20.68 -4.40
CA ASN A 85 4.10 21.82 -3.53
C ASN A 85 5.03 21.87 -2.32
N ASP A 86 5.56 20.72 -1.92
CA ASP A 86 6.48 20.59 -0.79
C ASP A 86 7.64 19.63 -1.15
N PRO A 87 8.76 20.18 -1.64
CA PRO A 87 9.96 19.38 -1.97
C PRO A 87 10.56 18.64 -0.77
N LYS A 88 10.29 19.09 0.46
CA LYS A 88 10.72 18.45 1.70
C LYS A 88 9.73 17.42 2.26
N LYS A 89 8.74 17.05 1.45
CA LYS A 89 7.69 16.09 1.84
C LYS A 89 8.26 14.85 2.51
N MET A 90 9.26 14.21 1.91
CA MET A 90 9.82 12.97 2.44
C MET A 90 10.63 13.18 3.73
N GLU A 91 11.37 14.28 3.85
CA GLU A 91 12.08 14.64 5.10
C GLU A 91 11.10 14.79 6.28
N LYS A 92 9.90 15.34 6.04
CA LYS A 92 8.88 15.56 7.07
C LYS A 92 8.20 14.28 7.56
N THR A 93 8.29 13.18 6.82
CA THR A 93 7.77 11.89 7.29
C THR A 93 8.61 11.31 8.43
N GLY A 94 9.89 11.64 8.45
CA GLY A 94 10.88 11.06 9.37
C GLY A 94 11.17 9.58 9.08
N TRP A 95 10.74 9.05 7.92
CA TRP A 95 11.00 7.65 7.55
C TRP A 95 12.43 7.46 7.08
N ASP A 96 13.02 6.36 7.50
CA ASP A 96 14.28 5.90 6.95
C ASP A 96 14.07 5.26 5.58
N ILE A 97 14.93 5.63 4.60
CA ILE A 97 14.76 5.26 3.20
C ILE A 97 15.98 4.44 2.76
N GLU A 98 15.71 3.23 2.30
CA GLU A 98 16.68 2.35 1.68
C GLU A 98 16.34 2.06 0.22
N LYS A 99 17.29 1.51 -0.52
CA LYS A 99 17.04 1.04 -1.89
C LYS A 99 16.47 -0.37 -1.85
N ALA A 100 15.43 -0.62 -2.63
CA ALA A 100 14.88 -1.95 -2.83
C ALA A 100 15.90 -2.91 -3.44
N THR A 101 15.71 -4.21 -3.21
CA THR A 101 16.68 -5.24 -3.60
C THR A 101 16.48 -5.77 -5.01
N LYS A 102 15.25 -5.81 -5.50
CA LYS A 102 14.86 -6.40 -6.80
C LYS A 102 14.28 -5.39 -7.78
N VAL A 103 13.97 -4.18 -7.34
CA VAL A 103 13.41 -3.11 -8.17
C VAL A 103 14.14 -1.79 -7.92
N ASN A 104 14.06 -0.88 -8.86
CA ASN A 104 14.62 0.47 -8.68
C ASN A 104 13.59 1.39 -8.03
N ALA A 105 13.35 1.19 -6.72
CA ALA A 105 12.37 1.93 -5.93
C ALA A 105 12.85 2.08 -4.47
N PRO A 106 12.33 3.05 -3.70
CA PRO A 106 12.65 3.20 -2.28
C PRO A 106 11.87 2.18 -1.42
N VAL A 107 12.51 1.66 -0.39
CA VAL A 107 11.90 0.96 0.74
C VAL A 107 11.90 1.89 1.94
N PHE A 108 10.76 2.01 2.61
CA PHE A 108 10.62 2.75 3.86
C PHE A 108 10.69 1.75 5.01
N THR A 109 11.80 1.74 5.75
CA THR A 109 12.07 0.68 6.75
C THR A 109 11.24 0.79 8.02
N ASP A 110 10.47 1.86 8.18
CA ASP A 110 9.48 2.02 9.25
C ASP A 110 8.26 1.11 9.13
N PHE A 111 8.07 0.48 7.97
CA PHE A 111 6.92 -0.39 7.69
C PHE A 111 7.28 -1.86 7.87
N PRO A 112 6.36 -2.66 8.45
CA PRO A 112 6.63 -4.06 8.76
C PRO A 112 6.80 -4.96 7.53
N MET A 113 6.12 -4.61 6.43
CA MET A 113 6.12 -5.39 5.20
C MET A 113 6.06 -4.47 3.97
N THR A 114 6.83 -4.81 2.96
CA THR A 114 6.90 -4.09 1.68
C THR A 114 6.96 -5.09 0.53
N LEU A 115 6.09 -4.88 -0.47
CA LEU A 115 6.15 -5.58 -1.75
C LEU A 115 7.04 -4.78 -2.71
N GLU A 116 7.92 -5.45 -3.42
CA GLU A 116 8.65 -4.90 -4.57
C GLU A 116 7.91 -5.27 -5.85
N CYS A 117 7.52 -4.28 -6.64
CA CYS A 117 6.58 -4.46 -7.74
C CYS A 117 7.11 -3.92 -9.06
N ARG A 118 6.70 -4.59 -10.15
CA ARG A 118 6.94 -4.14 -11.53
C ARG A 118 5.64 -4.09 -12.31
N ILE A 119 5.35 -2.97 -12.96
CA ILE A 119 4.13 -2.81 -13.76
C ILE A 119 4.17 -3.77 -14.94
N LYS A 120 3.11 -4.56 -15.10
CA LYS A 120 2.84 -5.41 -16.26
C LYS A 120 1.93 -4.71 -17.25
N GLU A 121 0.86 -4.08 -16.77
CA GLU A 121 -0.18 -3.50 -17.60
C GLU A 121 -0.74 -2.22 -16.99
N LYS A 122 -1.15 -1.28 -17.85
CA LYS A 122 -1.94 -0.10 -17.51
C LYS A 122 -3.15 -0.06 -18.42
N PHE A 123 -4.31 0.25 -17.85
CA PHE A 123 -5.56 0.34 -18.62
C PHE A 123 -6.45 1.48 -18.11
N ASN A 124 -7.43 1.87 -18.95
CA ASN A 124 -8.32 3.00 -18.69
C ASN A 124 -7.55 4.29 -18.35
N GLU A 125 -6.43 4.54 -19.05
CA GLU A 125 -5.67 5.77 -18.87
C GLU A 125 -6.49 6.99 -19.32
N SER A 126 -6.57 7.99 -18.45
CA SER A 126 -7.33 9.22 -18.64
C SER A 126 -6.54 10.42 -18.10
N GLU A 127 -7.12 11.62 -18.24
CA GLU A 127 -6.55 12.82 -17.64
C GLU A 127 -6.53 12.78 -16.09
N THR A 128 -7.39 11.97 -15.47
CA THR A 128 -7.53 11.87 -14.02
C THR A 128 -6.72 10.75 -13.38
N GLY A 129 -6.30 9.74 -14.16
CA GLY A 129 -5.53 8.60 -13.66
C GLY A 129 -5.67 7.36 -14.53
N TYR A 130 -5.27 6.21 -13.99
CA TYR A 130 -5.34 4.91 -14.63
C TYR A 130 -5.39 3.78 -13.61
N TYR A 131 -5.72 2.58 -14.07
CA TYR A 131 -5.53 1.35 -13.30
C TYR A 131 -4.23 0.69 -13.76
N LEU A 132 -3.48 0.12 -12.82
CA LEU A 132 -2.32 -0.70 -13.15
C LEU A 132 -2.46 -2.10 -12.54
N VAL A 133 -1.90 -3.07 -13.25
CA VAL A 133 -1.59 -4.40 -12.72
C VAL A 133 -0.07 -4.51 -12.66
N ALA A 134 0.44 -4.95 -11.52
CA ALA A 134 1.86 -5.12 -11.29
C ALA A 134 2.16 -6.51 -10.72
N GLU A 135 3.25 -7.09 -11.20
CA GLU A 135 3.84 -8.30 -10.62
C GLU A 135 4.53 -7.96 -9.30
N ILE A 136 4.28 -8.77 -8.28
CA ILE A 136 5.01 -8.78 -7.01
C ILE A 136 6.25 -9.65 -7.23
N VAL A 137 7.42 -9.02 -7.37
CA VAL A 137 8.68 -9.71 -7.67
C VAL A 137 9.48 -10.07 -6.42
N ASN A 138 9.13 -9.46 -5.28
CA ASN A 138 9.73 -9.75 -3.98
C ASN A 138 8.84 -9.24 -2.84
N ILE A 139 8.99 -9.84 -1.66
CA ILE A 139 8.32 -9.41 -0.42
C ILE A 139 9.39 -9.27 0.64
N LEU A 140 9.48 -8.09 1.25
CA LEU A 140 10.34 -7.80 2.38
C LEU A 140 9.50 -7.75 3.66
N VAL A 141 9.94 -8.39 4.71
CA VAL A 141 9.31 -8.36 6.05
C VAL A 141 10.41 -8.16 7.08
N ASP A 142 10.22 -7.22 7.99
CA ASP A 142 11.12 -7.05 9.14
C ASP A 142 10.94 -8.26 10.09
N GLU A 143 12.03 -8.94 10.41
CA GLU A 143 12.05 -10.21 11.14
C GLU A 143 11.31 -10.17 12.48
N LYS A 144 11.24 -9.00 13.14
CA LYS A 144 10.50 -8.82 14.40
C LYS A 144 8.98 -9.03 14.26
N TYR A 145 8.46 -9.00 13.03
CA TYR A 145 7.05 -9.23 12.70
C TYR A 145 6.78 -10.64 12.18
N LEU A 146 7.74 -11.56 12.30
CA LEU A 146 7.52 -12.96 11.98
C LEU A 146 6.90 -13.71 13.18
N ALA A 147 6.03 -14.68 12.87
CA ALA A 147 5.51 -15.67 13.82
C ALA A 147 6.56 -16.78 14.06
N GLU A 148 6.28 -17.68 14.97
CA GLU A 148 7.19 -18.81 15.29
C GLU A 148 7.41 -19.77 14.11
N ASP A 149 6.45 -19.85 13.19
CA ASP A 149 6.54 -20.65 11.96
C ASP A 149 7.34 -19.96 10.83
N GLY A 150 7.87 -18.77 11.07
CA GLY A 150 8.64 -17.97 10.12
C GLY A 150 7.80 -17.17 9.12
N ASN A 151 6.46 -17.23 9.20
CA ASN A 151 5.56 -16.45 8.36
C ASN A 151 5.27 -15.06 8.95
N PRO A 152 4.88 -14.07 8.13
CA PRO A 152 4.47 -12.76 8.61
C PRO A 152 3.27 -12.85 9.56
N ASP A 153 3.35 -12.17 10.71
CA ASP A 153 2.31 -12.11 11.74
C ASP A 153 1.53 -10.79 11.63
N MET A 154 0.32 -10.88 11.12
CA MET A 154 -0.53 -9.70 10.90
C MET A 154 -0.96 -9.02 12.21
N GLU A 155 -1.07 -9.74 13.32
CA GLU A 155 -1.43 -9.16 14.62
C GLU A 155 -0.27 -8.30 15.15
N LYS A 156 0.98 -8.81 15.06
CA LYS A 156 2.19 -8.07 15.44
C LYS A 156 2.41 -6.81 14.60
N MET A 157 2.00 -6.82 13.33
CA MET A 157 2.16 -5.69 12.43
C MET A 157 1.29 -4.49 12.76
N GLU A 158 0.21 -4.65 13.52
CA GLU A 158 -0.75 -3.58 13.86
C GLU A 158 -1.22 -2.80 12.64
N LEU A 159 -1.54 -3.50 11.54
CA LEU A 159 -1.97 -2.90 10.28
C LEU A 159 -3.26 -2.11 10.46
N ILE A 160 -3.41 -1.05 9.65
CA ILE A 160 -4.63 -0.24 9.62
C ILE A 160 -5.35 -0.37 8.29
N VAL A 161 -6.66 -0.14 8.32
CA VAL A 161 -7.53 -0.05 7.16
C VAL A 161 -8.20 1.33 7.10
N PHE A 162 -8.51 1.79 5.90
CA PHE A 162 -9.27 3.00 5.69
C PHE A 162 -10.76 2.71 5.72
N ASP A 163 -11.50 3.50 6.51
CA ASP A 163 -12.96 3.55 6.54
C ASP A 163 -13.46 4.65 5.59
N PRO A 164 -13.98 4.29 4.41
CA PRO A 164 -14.48 5.29 3.45
C PRO A 164 -15.84 5.89 3.85
N ILE A 165 -16.47 5.40 4.91
CA ILE A 165 -17.78 5.88 5.38
C ILE A 165 -17.60 7.11 6.26
N HIS A 166 -16.63 7.05 7.20
CA HIS A 166 -16.38 8.11 8.18
C HIS A 166 -15.03 8.82 7.96
N HIS A 167 -14.29 8.42 6.92
CA HIS A 167 -12.96 8.95 6.59
C HIS A 167 -11.97 8.79 7.76
N GLY A 168 -11.95 7.58 8.34
CA GLY A 168 -11.11 7.23 9.48
C GLY A 168 -10.13 6.10 9.17
N TYR A 169 -9.23 5.85 10.11
CA TYR A 169 -8.35 4.68 10.11
C TYR A 169 -8.73 3.76 11.26
N ILE A 170 -8.85 2.46 10.98
CA ILE A 170 -9.21 1.43 11.95
C ILE A 170 -8.09 0.40 11.98
N GLN A 171 -7.59 0.06 13.17
CA GLN A 171 -6.61 -1.01 13.34
C GLN A 171 -7.30 -2.37 13.12
N LEU A 172 -6.63 -3.29 12.42
CA LEU A 172 -7.07 -4.68 12.35
C LEU A 172 -7.01 -5.31 13.76
N GLY A 173 -8.04 -6.06 14.11
CA GLY A 173 -8.14 -6.75 15.41
C GLY A 173 -7.52 -8.14 15.37
N ASP A 174 -7.78 -8.88 16.45
CA ASP A 174 -7.26 -10.22 16.66
C ASP A 174 -7.85 -11.24 15.66
N LYS A 175 -7.13 -12.35 15.46
CA LYS A 175 -7.60 -13.50 14.70
C LYS A 175 -8.86 -14.10 15.36
N VAL A 176 -9.92 -14.26 14.57
CA VAL A 176 -11.24 -14.72 15.05
C VAL A 176 -11.59 -16.14 14.58
N GLY A 177 -10.75 -16.78 13.76
CA GLY A 177 -11.00 -18.12 13.25
C GLY A 177 -10.00 -18.59 12.22
N ASN A 178 -10.20 -19.81 11.70
CA ASN A 178 -9.34 -20.44 10.72
C ASN A 178 -10.08 -20.61 9.39
N ALA A 179 -9.61 -19.91 8.36
CA ALA A 179 -10.13 -20.07 7.00
C ALA A 179 -9.95 -21.52 6.51
N PHE A 180 -10.89 -21.97 5.65
CA PHE A 180 -10.93 -23.32 5.07
C PHE A 180 -11.07 -24.46 6.09
N SER A 181 -11.21 -24.18 7.37
CA SER A 181 -11.31 -25.14 8.48
C SER A 181 -12.61 -25.00 9.25
N ASP A 182 -12.89 -23.85 9.84
CA ASP A 182 -13.99 -23.69 10.80
C ASP A 182 -15.37 -23.92 10.16
N GLY A 183 -15.54 -23.60 8.87
CA GLY A 183 -16.75 -23.89 8.11
C GLY A 183 -17.07 -25.38 7.93
N LYS A 184 -16.13 -26.28 8.22
CA LYS A 184 -16.38 -27.73 8.19
C LYS A 184 -17.38 -28.19 9.26
N ALA A 185 -17.58 -27.39 10.30
CA ALA A 185 -18.58 -27.65 11.34
C ALA A 185 -20.03 -27.65 10.80
N LEU A 186 -20.27 -27.14 9.58
CA LEU A 186 -21.59 -27.13 8.93
C LEU A 186 -21.78 -28.31 7.95
N LYS A 187 -20.81 -29.22 7.81
CA LYS A 187 -20.89 -30.44 7.03
C LYS A 187 -21.46 -31.58 7.86
#